data_e18e33d6507d5ab459adc7ed1902cabe
#
_entry.id   e18e33d6507d5ab459adc7ed1902cabe
#
_cell.length_a   1.000
_cell.length_b   1.000
_cell.length_c   1.000
_cell.angle_alpha   90.00
_cell.angle_beta   90.00
_cell.angle_gamma   90.00
#
_symmetry.space_group_name_H-M   'P 1'
#
loop_
_entity.id
_entity.type
_entity.pdbx_description
1 polymer ?
#
loop_
_entity_poly.entity_id
_entity_poly.type
_entity_poly.pdbx_seq_one_letter_code
_entity_poly.pdbx_strand_id
1 'polypeptide(L)'
;MDDIVVYEHALKHGLTEEQICHAWKNAVVCARIERMNEVVDYVAIGFDTNGRPIEMTAREKEFGILIYHANTPPIPRALRELGLTGR
;
A
#
# COMPACT_ATOMS: atom_id res chain seq x y z
N MET A 1 5.31 -3.35 18.18
CA MET A 1 4.36 -4.34 17.71
C MET A 1 3.79 -3.92 16.36
N ASP A 2 3.78 -4.82 15.45
CA ASP A 2 3.58 -4.42 14.07
C ASP A 2 2.28 -4.98 13.52
N ASP A 3 1.20 -4.43 14.04
CA ASP A 3 -0.11 -4.80 13.52
C ASP A 3 -0.32 -4.16 12.16
N ILE A 4 -1.00 -4.88 11.31
CA ILE A 4 -1.41 -4.37 10.01
C ILE A 4 -2.92 -4.25 10.04
N VAL A 5 -3.41 -3.03 9.91
CA VAL A 5 -4.85 -2.76 9.91
C VAL A 5 -5.20 -2.23 8.54
N VAL A 6 -6.25 -2.78 7.94
CA VAL A 6 -6.75 -2.30 6.66
C VAL A 6 -7.97 -1.45 6.91
N TYR A 7 -7.86 -0.17 6.58
CA TYR A 7 -8.96 0.76 6.77
C TYR A 7 -10.05 0.44 5.74
N GLU A 8 -11.32 0.53 6.14
CA GLU A 8 -12.40 0.13 5.25
C GLU A 8 -12.42 0.95 3.95
N HIS A 9 -11.90 2.17 3.99
CA HIS A 9 -11.79 2.99 2.79
C HIS A 9 -10.94 2.31 1.72
N ALA A 10 -9.96 1.51 2.12
CA ALA A 10 -9.10 0.80 1.18
C ALA A 10 -9.82 -0.35 0.51
N LEU A 11 -11.00 -0.72 1.00
CA LEU A 11 -11.74 -1.85 0.44
C LEU A 11 -12.69 -1.46 -0.68
N LYS A 12 -12.69 -0.19 -1.09
CA LYS A 12 -13.68 0.31 -2.05
C LYS A 12 -13.51 -0.20 -3.46
N HIS A 13 -12.39 -0.78 -3.81
CA HIS A 13 -12.15 -1.17 -5.19
C HIS A 13 -12.33 -2.68 -5.40
N GLY A 14 -13.17 -3.28 -4.58
CA GLY A 14 -13.46 -4.69 -4.73
C GLY A 14 -12.38 -5.62 -4.21
N LEU A 15 -11.43 -5.08 -3.47
CA LEU A 15 -10.38 -5.90 -2.86
C LEU A 15 -10.80 -6.29 -1.46
N THR A 16 -10.44 -7.50 -1.06
CA THR A 16 -10.73 -7.96 0.30
C THR A 16 -9.55 -7.64 1.21
N GLU A 17 -9.83 -7.63 2.49
CA GLU A 17 -8.76 -7.41 3.47
C GLU A 17 -7.67 -8.46 3.33
N GLU A 18 -8.05 -9.71 3.09
CA GLU A 18 -7.07 -10.79 2.93
C GLU A 18 -6.16 -10.56 1.73
N GLN A 19 -6.73 -10.12 0.62
CA GLN A 19 -5.95 -9.85 -0.57
C GLN A 19 -4.96 -8.72 -0.34
N ILE A 20 -5.41 -7.67 0.35
CA ILE A 20 -4.55 -6.52 0.63
C ILE A 20 -3.45 -6.91 1.59
N CYS A 21 -3.76 -7.64 2.65
CA CYS A 21 -2.73 -8.07 3.59
C CYS A 21 -1.72 -9.01 2.94
N HIS A 22 -2.19 -9.89 2.08
CA HIS A 22 -1.28 -10.79 1.37
C HIS A 22 -0.32 -9.98 0.49
N ALA A 23 -0.86 -9.04 -0.27
CA ALA A 23 -0.03 -8.22 -1.14
C ALA A 23 0.96 -7.38 -0.34
N TRP A 24 0.53 -6.87 0.80
CA TRP A 24 1.41 -6.07 1.66
C TRP A 24 2.57 -6.90 2.19
N LYS A 25 2.28 -8.08 2.71
CA LYS A 25 3.31 -8.92 3.28
C LYS A 25 4.29 -9.44 2.23
N ASN A 26 3.86 -9.47 0.98
CA ASN A 26 4.68 -9.96 -0.13
C ASN A 26 5.00 -8.83 -1.10
N ALA A 27 5.09 -7.61 -0.61
CA ALA A 27 5.38 -6.46 -1.46
C ALA A 27 6.75 -6.62 -2.12
N VAL A 28 6.80 -6.28 -3.40
CA VAL A 28 8.05 -6.39 -4.16
C VAL A 28 8.78 -5.06 -4.24
N VAL A 29 8.08 -3.96 -4.04
CA VAL A 29 8.71 -2.64 -3.92
C VAL A 29 7.97 -1.87 -2.85
N CYS A 30 8.70 -0.99 -2.17
CA CYS A 30 8.13 -0.17 -1.11
C CYS A 30 8.99 1.08 -0.96
N ALA A 31 8.35 2.23 -0.86
CA ALA A 31 9.03 3.49 -0.64
C ALA A 31 8.49 4.13 0.63
N ARG A 32 9.39 4.65 1.44
CA ARG A 32 9.03 5.41 2.63
C ARG A 32 8.94 6.86 2.23
N ILE A 33 7.83 7.49 2.56
CA ILE A 33 7.57 8.87 2.15
C ILE A 33 7.25 9.69 3.38
N GLU A 34 8.06 10.71 3.61
CA GLU A 34 7.82 11.62 4.71
C GLU A 34 6.88 12.71 4.25
N ARG A 35 5.79 12.84 4.96
CA ARG A 35 4.79 13.85 4.68
C ARG A 35 5.00 15.02 5.64
N MET A 36 4.18 16.03 5.50
CA MET A 36 4.22 17.16 6.42
C MET A 36 3.78 16.71 7.81
N ASN A 37 4.19 17.47 8.81
CA ASN A 37 3.81 17.23 10.21
C ASN A 37 4.28 15.88 10.74
N GLU A 38 5.45 15.44 10.27
CA GLU A 38 6.09 14.22 10.76
C GLU A 38 5.27 12.97 10.50
N VAL A 39 4.40 13.02 9.53
CA VAL A 39 3.63 11.86 9.13
C VAL A 39 4.48 11.02 8.18
N VAL A 40 4.53 9.71 8.39
CA VAL A 40 5.28 8.81 7.53
C VAL A 40 4.30 7.87 6.84
N ASP A 41 4.39 7.83 5.53
CA ASP A 41 3.62 6.91 4.72
C ASP A 41 4.56 5.95 4.00
N TYR A 42 3.99 4.84 3.58
CA TYR A 42 4.68 3.87 2.73
C TYR A 42 3.80 3.60 1.53
N VAL A 43 4.41 3.61 0.35
CA VAL A 43 3.72 3.23 -0.88
C VAL A 43 4.37 1.94 -1.35
N ALA A 44 3.56 0.93 -1.61
CA ALA A 44 4.08 -0.38 -1.92
C ALA A 44 3.26 -1.01 -3.04
N ILE A 45 3.89 -1.93 -3.76
CA ILE A 45 3.19 -2.78 -4.72
C ILE A 45 3.48 -4.21 -4.36
N GLY A 46 2.44 -5.01 -4.25
CA GLY A 46 2.53 -6.44 -4.08
C GLY A 46 1.52 -7.10 -4.98
N PHE A 47 1.54 -8.42 -5.01
CA PHE A 47 0.63 -9.18 -5.86
C PHE A 47 -0.31 -10.00 -4.98
N ASP A 48 -1.57 -10.06 -5.37
CA ASP A 48 -2.51 -10.91 -4.66
C ASP A 48 -2.29 -12.37 -5.09
N THR A 49 -3.11 -13.26 -4.54
CA THR A 49 -2.94 -14.69 -4.83
C THR A 49 -3.25 -15.04 -6.28
N ASN A 50 -3.91 -14.13 -6.99
CA ASN A 50 -4.22 -14.33 -8.42
C ASN A 50 -3.21 -13.64 -9.32
N GLY A 51 -2.15 -13.07 -8.75
CA GLY A 51 -1.11 -12.43 -9.54
C GLY A 51 -1.44 -11.02 -9.99
N ARG A 52 -2.48 -10.41 -9.43
CA ARG A 52 -2.80 -9.02 -9.80
C ARG A 52 -1.96 -8.07 -8.97
N PRO A 53 -1.36 -7.04 -9.60
CA PRO A 53 -0.61 -6.05 -8.84
C PRO A 53 -1.56 -5.14 -8.08
N ILE A 54 -1.27 -4.93 -6.82
CA ILE A 54 -2.03 -4.03 -5.96
C ILE A 54 -1.09 -2.98 -5.43
N GLU A 55 -1.42 -1.72 -5.67
CA GLU A 55 -0.70 -0.64 -5.01
C GLU A 55 -1.39 -0.33 -3.69
N MET A 56 -0.59 0.01 -2.68
CA MET A 56 -1.12 0.29 -1.36
C MET A 56 -0.41 1.49 -0.79
N THR A 57 -1.15 2.30 -0.06
CA THR A 57 -0.55 3.38 0.73
C THR A 57 -0.93 3.12 2.17
N ALA A 58 0.08 3.14 3.02
CA ALA A 58 -0.11 2.88 4.43
C ALA A 58 0.55 3.98 5.24
N ARG A 59 0.02 4.21 6.43
CA ARG A 59 0.55 5.22 7.34
C ARG A 59 1.08 4.57 8.57
N GLU A 60 2.23 5.03 9.01
CA GLU A 60 2.84 4.54 10.22
C GLU A 60 2.06 5.07 11.42
N LYS A 61 1.69 4.17 12.32
CA LYS A 61 0.97 4.48 13.54
C LYS A 61 1.67 3.82 14.71
N GLU A 62 1.27 4.18 15.92
CA GLU A 62 1.88 3.58 17.10
C GLU A 62 1.67 2.07 17.15
N PHE A 63 0.53 1.59 16.66
CA PHE A 63 0.24 0.16 16.70
C PHE A 63 0.89 -0.60 15.53
N GLY A 64 1.41 0.12 14.55
CA GLY A 64 1.98 -0.52 13.36
C GLY A 64 1.61 0.26 12.11
N ILE A 65 0.94 -0.40 11.18
CA ILE A 65 0.66 0.15 9.85
C ILE A 65 -0.83 0.19 9.61
N LEU A 66 -1.30 1.34 9.13
CA LEU A 66 -2.69 1.48 8.69
C LEU A 66 -2.71 1.63 7.17
N ILE A 67 -3.17 0.59 6.47
CA ILE A 67 -3.31 0.66 5.02
C ILE A 67 -4.63 1.37 4.73
N TYR A 68 -4.54 2.58 4.16
CA TYR A 68 -5.74 3.38 3.95
C TYR A 68 -6.10 3.55 2.47
N HIS A 69 -5.29 3.02 1.57
CA HIS A 69 -5.57 3.09 0.15
C HIS A 69 -5.03 1.83 -0.52
N ALA A 70 -5.83 1.23 -1.39
CA ALA A 70 -5.41 0.09 -2.18
C ALA A 70 -6.12 0.14 -3.51
N ASN A 71 -5.41 -0.16 -4.58
CA ASN A 71 -5.97 -0.06 -5.92
C ASN A 71 -5.31 -1.08 -6.83
N THR A 72 -6.05 -1.57 -7.80
CA THR A 72 -5.52 -2.45 -8.82
C THR A 72 -6.17 -2.09 -10.16
N PRO A 73 -5.39 -1.85 -11.22
CA PRO A 73 -3.93 -1.82 -11.24
C PRO A 73 -3.38 -0.55 -10.59
N PRO A 74 -2.06 -0.50 -10.36
CA PRO A 74 -1.46 0.70 -9.77
C PRO A 74 -1.68 1.93 -10.63
N ILE A 75 -1.93 3.06 -9.97
CA ILE A 75 -2.12 4.30 -10.68
C ILE A 75 -0.77 4.95 -10.97
N PRO A 76 -0.69 5.84 -11.98
CA PRO A 76 0.58 6.45 -12.35
C PRO A 76 1.27 7.20 -11.23
N ARG A 77 0.51 7.85 -10.35
CA ARG A 77 1.11 8.57 -9.24
C ARG A 77 1.89 7.62 -8.33
N ALA A 78 1.31 6.46 -8.02
CA ALA A 78 1.98 5.49 -7.17
C ALA A 78 3.26 4.99 -7.83
N LEU A 79 3.21 4.75 -9.13
CA LEU A 79 4.38 4.31 -9.87
C LEU A 79 5.49 5.36 -9.80
N ARG A 80 5.12 6.63 -9.92
CA ARG A 80 6.11 7.70 -9.83
C ARG A 80 6.73 7.77 -8.44
N GLU A 81 5.91 7.65 -7.40
CA GLU A 81 6.43 7.71 -6.03
C GLU A 81 7.38 6.56 -5.74
N LEU A 82 7.21 5.45 -6.43
CA LEU A 82 8.08 4.30 -6.29
C LEU A 82 9.27 4.33 -7.24
N GLY A 83 9.35 5.35 -8.10
CA GLY A 83 10.44 5.45 -9.05
C GLY A 83 10.36 4.44 -10.18
N LEU A 84 9.17 3.96 -10.48
CA LEU A 84 8.99 2.93 -11.48
C LEU A 84 8.60 3.44 -12.84
N THR A 85 8.29 4.72 -12.97
CA THR A 85 8.04 5.30 -14.28
C THR A 85 9.37 5.74 -14.85
N GLY A 86 9.64 5.34 -16.02
CA GLY A 86 10.95 5.52 -16.57
C GLY A 86 11.26 6.90 -17.01
N ARG A 87 10.36 7.70 -17.18
CA ARG A 87 10.76 8.93 -17.69
C ARG A 87 9.74 9.66 -18.26
#